data_0a7dbf22ba9e581011120f71d9756033
#
_entry.id   0a7dbf22ba9e581011120f71d9756033
#
_cell.length_a   1.000
_cell.length_b   1.000
_cell.length_c   1.000
_cell.angle_alpha   90.00
_cell.angle_beta   90.00
_cell.angle_gamma   90.00
#
_symmetry.space_group_name_H-M   'P 1'
#
loop_
_entity.id
_entity.type
_entity.pdbx_description
1 polymer ?
#
loop_
_entity_poly.entity_id
_entity_poly.type
_entity_poly.pdbx_seq_one_letter_code
_entity_poly.pdbx_strand_id
1 'polypeptide(L)'
;MKNKKIVSISVLIIAVIVFYALNKSKNNIIQNQQVFAQEVNTQSNNSGDEKMINDNLILLEGGTFMMGSPDTERQRYKDEVLHEVTLNPFYIDPYEVSQKDYQNIMGKNPSHFKGENLPVENVTWYDAAEYCNALSKAKGLTPAYTIEGNTVKWNRNANGYRLLTEAEWEYAARAGTRTVFNSLNHITSDNANFEGSYPYLIEENYVNPHNPDVKTSRYRGRTLEVNSLSPNQFGLYNMHGNVSEWCFDYYGEYDTENNNNPYGNQNGSLRVSRGGSYIDFAKHLRAAYRSACNPLSTDRNTGFRIARNAKPINDIIETVYSINKKIPQSPKILIAYFSYSGNTRNAAEIIKEKTGADIIEIKMKTPYRGRGNIYETSQIDLNNNVYPELTDHVQNMEEYDVILLGYPTWWATMPMPVFSFIKEYDFSGKSVITFSSHGGTMFGESVSDLAKLIPDAYVGLALEFNYSGGRELKNRISEWLKLNAINEI
;
A
#
# COMPACT_ATOMS: atom_id res chain seq x y z
N MET A 1 33.40 -38.94 35.39
CA MET A 1 33.60 -37.47 35.24
C MET A 1 34.51 -37.05 34.04
N LYS A 2 35.35 -37.95 33.47
CA LYS A 2 36.22 -37.58 32.35
C LYS A 2 35.51 -37.43 31.00
N ASN A 3 34.43 -38.19 30.73
CA ASN A 3 33.72 -38.13 29.41
C ASN A 3 32.86 -36.87 29.19
N LYS A 4 32.38 -36.17 30.24
CA LYS A 4 31.60 -34.94 30.05
C LYS A 4 32.46 -33.71 29.65
N LYS A 5 33.75 -33.69 30.01
CA LYS A 5 34.66 -32.60 29.63
C LYS A 5 35.11 -32.72 28.16
N ILE A 6 35.22 -33.92 27.62
CA ILE A 6 35.66 -34.14 26.21
C ILE A 6 34.54 -33.76 25.27
N VAL A 7 33.26 -34.04 25.56
CA VAL A 7 32.09 -33.64 24.75
C VAL A 7 31.94 -32.11 24.72
N SER A 8 32.17 -31.45 25.85
CA SER A 8 32.08 -29.97 25.92
C SER A 8 33.16 -29.27 25.09
N ILE A 9 34.37 -29.79 25.04
CA ILE A 9 35.48 -29.22 24.25
C ILE A 9 35.24 -29.42 22.75
N SER A 10 34.75 -30.58 22.35
CA SER A 10 34.43 -30.89 20.94
C SER A 10 33.33 -30.02 20.37
N VAL A 11 32.28 -29.72 21.15
CA VAL A 11 31.17 -28.79 20.77
C VAL A 11 31.68 -27.35 20.62
N LEU A 12 32.57 -26.91 21.53
CA LEU A 12 33.17 -25.58 21.47
C LEU A 12 34.07 -25.41 20.25
N ILE A 13 34.87 -26.43 19.89
CA ILE A 13 35.73 -26.41 18.71
C ILE A 13 34.89 -26.36 17.42
N ILE A 14 33.82 -27.15 17.33
CA ILE A 14 32.90 -27.10 16.18
C ILE A 14 32.25 -25.71 16.05
N ALA A 15 31.78 -25.15 17.14
CA ALA A 15 31.19 -23.80 17.12
C ALA A 15 32.18 -22.71 16.66
N VAL A 16 33.46 -22.80 17.07
CA VAL A 16 34.50 -21.86 16.62
C VAL A 16 34.83 -22.06 15.15
N ILE A 17 34.88 -23.30 14.65
CA ILE A 17 35.14 -23.61 13.24
C ILE A 17 33.99 -23.09 12.37
N VAL A 18 32.73 -23.31 12.79
CA VAL A 18 31.54 -22.81 12.07
C VAL A 18 31.53 -21.28 12.06
N PHE A 19 31.81 -20.63 13.19
CA PHE A 19 31.88 -19.18 13.28
C PHE A 19 33.00 -18.60 12.39
N TYR A 20 34.17 -19.25 12.35
CA TYR A 20 35.28 -18.84 11.48
C TYR A 20 34.94 -19.06 9.99
N ALA A 21 34.27 -20.14 9.63
CA ALA A 21 33.82 -20.41 8.27
C ALA A 21 32.76 -19.41 7.80
N LEU A 22 31.79 -19.04 8.67
CA LEU A 22 30.77 -18.04 8.39
C LEU A 22 31.39 -16.65 8.20
N ASN A 23 32.35 -16.25 9.07
CA ASN A 23 33.05 -14.98 8.91
C ASN A 23 33.93 -14.94 7.66
N LYS A 24 34.58 -16.04 7.29
CA LYS A 24 35.37 -16.13 6.06
C LYS A 24 34.48 -16.04 4.81
N SER A 25 33.32 -16.70 4.85
CA SER A 25 32.29 -16.60 3.79
C SER A 25 31.78 -15.16 3.65
N LYS A 26 31.47 -14.50 4.77
CA LYS A 26 31.01 -13.11 4.80
C LYS A 26 32.05 -12.12 4.24
N ASN A 27 33.33 -12.30 4.59
CA ASN A 27 34.42 -11.49 4.08
C ASN A 27 34.68 -11.74 2.59
N ASN A 28 34.53 -12.97 2.10
CA ASN A 28 34.63 -13.29 0.68
C ASN A 28 33.48 -12.65 -0.13
N ILE A 29 32.27 -12.62 0.41
CA ILE A 29 31.11 -11.96 -0.22
C ILE A 29 31.38 -10.46 -0.31
N ILE A 30 31.87 -9.82 0.75
CA ILE A 30 32.18 -8.38 0.78
C ILE A 30 33.34 -8.05 -0.20
N GLN A 31 34.39 -8.86 -0.26
CA GLN A 31 35.48 -8.68 -1.21
C GLN A 31 35.04 -8.88 -2.66
N ASN A 32 34.20 -9.88 -2.94
CA ASN A 32 33.66 -10.09 -4.28
C ASN A 32 32.74 -8.94 -4.70
N GLN A 33 31.97 -8.36 -3.78
CA GLN A 33 31.14 -7.18 -4.06
C GLN A 33 32.01 -5.92 -4.34
N GLN A 34 33.12 -5.76 -3.64
CA GLN A 34 34.06 -4.65 -3.89
C GLN A 34 34.82 -4.82 -5.20
N VAL A 35 35.25 -6.04 -5.55
CA VAL A 35 35.87 -6.35 -6.83
C VAL A 35 34.88 -6.17 -7.98
N PHE A 36 33.64 -6.63 -7.82
CA PHE A 36 32.58 -6.45 -8.82
C PHE A 36 32.24 -4.97 -9.04
N ALA A 37 32.17 -4.18 -7.96
CA ALA A 37 31.99 -2.73 -8.06
C ALA A 37 33.15 -2.00 -8.75
N GLN A 38 34.39 -2.51 -8.61
CA GLN A 38 35.56 -1.98 -9.31
C GLN A 38 35.62 -2.44 -10.78
N GLU A 39 35.21 -3.66 -11.10
CA GLU A 39 35.14 -4.17 -12.48
C GLU A 39 34.03 -3.50 -13.28
N VAL A 40 32.87 -3.22 -12.67
CA VAL A 40 31.77 -2.44 -13.29
C VAL A 40 32.25 -1.02 -13.63
N ASN A 41 33.03 -0.39 -12.75
CA ASN A 41 33.62 0.94 -13.01
C ASN A 41 34.73 0.94 -14.09
N THR A 42 35.35 -0.21 -14.38
CA THR A 42 36.40 -0.28 -15.41
C THR A 42 35.87 -0.71 -16.76
N GLN A 43 34.73 -1.44 -16.84
CA GLN A 43 34.10 -1.80 -18.11
C GLN A 43 33.23 -0.69 -18.74
N SER A 44 32.84 0.34 -17.97
CA SER A 44 32.04 1.47 -18.46
C SER A 44 32.83 2.49 -19.33
N ASN A 45 34.13 2.33 -19.50
CA ASN A 45 34.95 3.28 -20.21
C ASN A 45 35.12 3.01 -21.72
N ASN A 46 34.40 2.05 -22.32
CA ASN A 46 34.59 1.65 -23.73
C ASN A 46 33.33 1.51 -24.59
N SER A 47 32.30 2.31 -24.37
CA SER A 47 31.24 2.49 -25.38
C SER A 47 30.82 3.96 -25.45
N GLY A 48 30.87 4.52 -26.68
CA GLY A 48 30.75 5.95 -26.91
C GLY A 48 29.39 6.54 -26.49
N ASP A 49 29.47 7.76 -25.95
CA ASP A 49 28.42 8.79 -25.83
C ASP A 49 27.12 8.52 -25.09
N GLU A 50 27.08 7.68 -24.08
CA GLU A 50 26.08 7.84 -23.00
C GLU A 50 26.65 8.77 -21.94
N LYS A 51 26.14 10.01 -21.86
CA LYS A 51 26.39 10.95 -20.80
C LYS A 51 26.02 10.26 -19.48
N MET A 52 27.02 9.78 -18.71
CA MET A 52 26.79 9.07 -17.47
C MET A 52 25.93 9.94 -16.54
N ILE A 53 24.72 9.51 -16.31
CA ILE A 53 23.79 10.12 -15.34
C ILE A 53 24.24 9.61 -14.00
N ASN A 54 24.85 10.49 -13.21
CA ASN A 54 25.25 10.15 -11.83
C ASN A 54 24.00 10.22 -10.95
N ASP A 55 23.17 9.17 -11.02
CA ASP A 55 22.07 8.91 -10.12
C ASP A 55 22.45 7.69 -9.29
N ASN A 56 22.23 7.75 -7.99
CA ASN A 56 22.56 6.67 -7.04
C ASN A 56 21.66 5.43 -7.17
N LEU A 57 21.12 5.17 -8.36
CA LEU A 57 20.23 4.04 -8.60
C LEU A 57 21.00 2.71 -8.53
N ILE A 58 20.37 1.70 -7.97
CA ILE A 58 20.86 0.32 -7.91
C ILE A 58 20.32 -0.43 -9.13
N LEU A 59 21.21 -1.11 -9.87
CA LEU A 59 20.81 -2.07 -10.89
C LEU A 59 20.36 -3.37 -10.24
N LEU A 60 19.11 -3.77 -10.46
CA LEU A 60 18.61 -5.11 -10.15
C LEU A 60 18.57 -5.93 -11.46
N GLU A 61 19.19 -7.11 -11.44
CA GLU A 61 19.34 -7.94 -12.65
C GLU A 61 18.02 -8.57 -13.12
N GLY A 62 16.96 -8.46 -12.32
CA GLY A 62 15.71 -9.13 -12.64
C GLY A 62 15.79 -10.64 -12.50
N GLY A 63 15.12 -11.36 -13.40
CA GLY A 63 15.02 -12.83 -13.37
C GLY A 63 13.66 -13.30 -12.88
N THR A 64 13.56 -14.61 -12.64
CA THR A 64 12.29 -15.26 -12.29
C THR A 64 12.15 -15.40 -10.77
N PHE A 65 10.99 -15.01 -10.24
CA PHE A 65 10.65 -15.17 -8.83
C PHE A 65 9.19 -15.55 -8.63
N MET A 66 8.85 -15.99 -7.43
CA MET A 66 7.47 -16.26 -7.03
C MET A 66 6.85 -14.99 -6.41
N MET A 67 5.90 -14.38 -7.10
CA MET A 67 5.10 -13.24 -6.65
C MET A 67 3.83 -13.73 -5.94
N GLY A 68 3.39 -12.99 -4.91
CA GLY A 68 2.24 -13.37 -4.08
C GLY A 68 2.64 -14.20 -2.86
N SER A 69 1.65 -14.82 -2.21
CA SER A 69 1.85 -15.60 -0.99
C SER A 69 1.33 -17.04 -1.12
N PRO A 70 2.03 -18.05 -0.53
CA PRO A 70 1.53 -19.41 -0.52
C PRO A 70 0.28 -19.53 0.36
N ASP A 71 -0.59 -20.50 0.09
CA ASP A 71 -1.83 -20.73 0.87
C ASP A 71 -1.59 -20.98 2.36
N THR A 72 -0.36 -21.38 2.72
CA THR A 72 0.07 -21.59 4.10
C THR A 72 0.53 -20.31 4.81
N GLU A 73 0.68 -19.17 4.08
CA GLU A 73 1.05 -17.91 4.71
C GLU A 73 -0.12 -17.38 5.52
N ARG A 74 0.13 -17.13 6.80
CA ARG A 74 -0.89 -16.66 7.73
C ARG A 74 -1.23 -15.20 7.41
N GLN A 75 -2.50 -14.83 7.61
CA GLN A 75 -3.03 -13.47 7.34
C GLN A 75 -2.89 -13.02 5.88
N ARG A 76 -2.76 -13.97 4.93
CA ARG A 76 -2.81 -13.66 3.50
C ARG A 76 -4.23 -13.29 3.07
N TYR A 77 -4.30 -12.50 2.01
CA TYR A 77 -5.54 -12.18 1.31
C TYR A 77 -5.68 -13.04 0.05
N LYS A 78 -6.91 -13.17 -0.45
CA LYS A 78 -7.21 -14.02 -1.63
C LYS A 78 -6.60 -13.48 -2.93
N ASP A 79 -6.40 -12.17 -3.00
CA ASP A 79 -5.82 -11.46 -4.13
C ASP A 79 -4.28 -11.59 -4.23
N GLU A 80 -3.65 -12.26 -3.27
CA GLU A 80 -2.21 -12.51 -3.25
C GLU A 80 -1.87 -13.87 -3.88
N VAL A 81 -2.44 -14.17 -5.06
CA VAL A 81 -2.27 -15.47 -5.74
C VAL A 81 -0.80 -15.70 -6.06
N LEU A 82 -0.26 -16.82 -5.55
CA LEU A 82 1.13 -17.19 -5.79
C LEU A 82 1.33 -17.65 -7.23
N HIS A 83 2.21 -16.97 -7.97
CA HIS A 83 2.52 -17.26 -9.36
C HIS A 83 3.96 -16.88 -9.71
N GLU A 84 4.47 -17.43 -10.79
CA GLU A 84 5.80 -17.13 -11.28
C GLU A 84 5.79 -15.87 -12.13
N VAL A 85 6.77 -14.97 -11.91
CA VAL A 85 6.97 -13.73 -12.68
C VAL A 85 8.43 -13.63 -13.11
N THR A 86 8.67 -13.23 -14.35
CA THR A 86 10.00 -12.92 -14.88
C THR A 86 10.13 -11.44 -15.18
N LEU A 87 11.20 -10.82 -14.68
CA LEU A 87 11.49 -9.40 -14.85
C LEU A 87 12.79 -9.19 -15.62
N ASN A 88 12.81 -8.19 -16.50
CA ASN A 88 14.03 -7.67 -17.08
C ASN A 88 14.86 -6.91 -16.06
N PRO A 89 16.16 -6.66 -16.30
CA PRO A 89 16.95 -5.75 -15.47
C PRO A 89 16.35 -4.35 -15.43
N PHE A 90 16.38 -3.71 -14.25
CA PHE A 90 15.92 -2.34 -14.07
C PHE A 90 16.73 -1.64 -12.97
N TYR A 91 16.80 -0.32 -13.06
CA TYR A 91 17.35 0.53 -12.02
C TYR A 91 16.28 0.96 -11.02
N ILE A 92 16.62 1.00 -9.74
CA ILE A 92 15.73 1.41 -8.65
C ILE A 92 16.46 2.36 -7.69
N ASP A 93 15.75 3.38 -7.20
CA ASP A 93 16.27 4.22 -6.13
C ASP A 93 16.33 3.41 -4.81
N PRO A 94 17.47 3.41 -4.08
CA PRO A 94 17.55 2.76 -2.78
C PRO A 94 16.57 3.32 -1.75
N TYR A 95 16.05 4.52 -1.95
CA TYR A 95 15.21 5.25 -1.01
C TYR A 95 13.85 5.59 -1.62
N GLU A 96 12.87 5.84 -0.74
CA GLU A 96 11.68 6.60 -1.07
C GLU A 96 12.09 8.01 -1.53
N VAL A 97 11.35 8.66 -2.42
CA VAL A 97 11.64 10.04 -2.83
C VAL A 97 11.58 10.97 -1.63
N SER A 98 12.68 11.68 -1.35
CA SER A 98 12.77 12.63 -0.23
C SER A 98 11.97 13.91 -0.50
N GLN A 99 11.56 14.61 0.56
CA GLN A 99 10.90 15.92 0.45
C GLN A 99 11.80 16.95 -0.22
N LYS A 100 13.12 16.88 0.03
CA LYS A 100 14.11 17.74 -0.61
C LYS A 100 14.16 17.52 -2.12
N ASP A 101 14.24 16.26 -2.55
CA ASP A 101 14.31 15.95 -3.98
C ASP A 101 13.01 16.30 -4.68
N TYR A 102 11.87 15.99 -4.05
CA TYR A 102 10.56 16.36 -4.59
C TYR A 102 10.42 17.88 -4.73
N GLN A 103 10.79 18.65 -3.70
CA GLN A 103 10.72 20.11 -3.74
C GLN A 103 11.67 20.71 -4.78
N ASN A 104 12.86 20.15 -4.95
CA ASN A 104 13.83 20.62 -5.94
C ASN A 104 13.32 20.46 -7.39
N ILE A 105 12.53 19.42 -7.65
CA ILE A 105 12.02 19.12 -8.99
C ILE A 105 10.65 19.77 -9.22
N MET A 106 9.73 19.71 -8.24
CA MET A 106 8.34 20.15 -8.38
C MET A 106 8.09 21.58 -7.86
N GLY A 107 9.07 22.19 -7.17
CA GLY A 107 8.94 23.55 -6.61
C GLY A 107 8.00 23.67 -5.40
N LYS A 108 7.45 22.56 -4.90
CA LYS A 108 6.50 22.48 -3.78
C LYS A 108 6.79 21.29 -2.88
N ASN A 109 6.39 21.37 -1.59
CA ASN A 109 6.42 20.25 -0.66
C ASN A 109 5.04 20.08 -0.03
N PRO A 110 4.22 19.11 -0.48
CA PRO A 110 2.86 18.89 0.02
C PRO A 110 2.80 18.15 1.36
N SER A 111 3.90 17.51 1.79
CA SER A 111 3.94 16.60 2.91
C SER A 111 3.39 17.19 4.21
N HIS A 112 2.72 16.38 5.01
CA HIS A 112 2.24 16.74 6.34
C HIS A 112 3.38 16.87 7.34
N PHE A 113 4.22 15.83 7.46
CA PHE A 113 5.43 15.91 8.28
C PHE A 113 6.53 16.67 7.51
N LYS A 114 7.26 17.55 8.18
CA LYS A 114 8.28 18.36 7.53
C LYS A 114 9.70 17.93 7.93
N GLY A 115 10.55 17.76 6.93
CA GLY A 115 11.97 17.43 7.07
C GLY A 115 12.58 17.06 5.72
N GLU A 116 13.75 17.62 5.39
CA GLU A 116 14.39 17.46 4.07
C GLU A 116 14.58 15.99 3.67
N ASN A 117 15.00 15.15 4.62
CA ASN A 117 15.30 13.73 4.41
C ASN A 117 14.12 12.81 4.72
N LEU A 118 12.95 13.35 5.10
CA LEU A 118 11.73 12.54 5.22
C LEU A 118 11.21 12.18 3.82
N PRO A 119 10.51 11.04 3.65
CA PRO A 119 9.84 10.74 2.39
C PRO A 119 8.78 11.81 2.09
N VAL A 120 8.59 12.12 0.82
CA VAL A 120 7.45 12.91 0.40
C VAL A 120 6.17 12.08 0.57
N GLU A 121 5.12 12.71 1.12
CA GLU A 121 3.78 12.15 1.24
C GLU A 121 2.72 13.21 0.91
N ASN A 122 1.45 12.89 0.95
CA ASN A 122 0.37 13.75 0.44
C ASN A 122 0.49 14.04 -1.08
N VAL A 123 0.90 13.05 -1.82
CA VAL A 123 1.03 13.10 -3.28
C VAL A 123 0.07 12.11 -3.92
N THR A 124 -0.63 12.56 -4.95
CA THR A 124 -1.44 11.68 -5.80
C THR A 124 -0.53 10.76 -6.64
N TRP A 125 -1.11 9.71 -7.21
CA TRP A 125 -0.40 8.89 -8.18
C TRP A 125 0.06 9.71 -9.40
N TYR A 126 -0.75 10.69 -9.82
CA TYR A 126 -0.41 11.59 -10.93
C TYR A 126 0.74 12.54 -10.57
N ASP A 127 0.76 13.09 -9.34
CA ASP A 127 1.91 13.89 -8.87
C ASP A 127 3.21 13.08 -8.90
N ALA A 128 3.16 11.80 -8.53
CA ALA A 128 4.31 10.90 -8.59
C ALA A 128 4.77 10.62 -10.04
N ALA A 129 3.83 10.39 -10.96
CA ALA A 129 4.13 10.21 -12.38
C ALA A 129 4.68 11.49 -13.03
N GLU A 130 4.12 12.66 -12.69
CA GLU A 130 4.62 13.97 -13.14
C GLU A 130 6.03 14.27 -12.59
N TYR A 131 6.31 13.90 -11.34
CA TYR A 131 7.65 14.00 -10.77
C TYR A 131 8.66 13.19 -11.60
N CYS A 132 8.34 11.93 -11.94
CA CYS A 132 9.18 11.09 -12.78
C CYS A 132 9.49 11.75 -14.14
N ASN A 133 8.48 12.36 -14.77
CA ASN A 133 8.63 13.08 -16.03
C ASN A 133 9.48 14.35 -15.87
N ALA A 134 9.24 15.12 -14.82
CA ALA A 134 9.98 16.36 -14.54
C ALA A 134 11.48 16.07 -14.24
N LEU A 135 11.74 15.05 -13.41
CA LEU A 135 13.10 14.59 -13.13
C LEU A 135 13.81 14.09 -14.40
N SER A 136 13.10 13.33 -15.25
CA SER A 136 13.65 12.87 -16.54
C SER A 136 14.08 14.04 -17.41
N LYS A 137 13.24 15.06 -17.55
CA LYS A 137 13.58 16.29 -18.30
C LYS A 137 14.77 17.03 -17.69
N ALA A 138 14.80 17.18 -16.36
CA ALA A 138 15.90 17.84 -15.66
C ALA A 138 17.24 17.12 -15.84
N LYS A 139 17.21 15.80 -16.03
CA LYS A 139 18.39 14.95 -16.29
C LYS A 139 18.69 14.77 -17.80
N GLY A 140 17.92 15.36 -18.69
CA GLY A 140 18.11 15.24 -20.14
C GLY A 140 17.69 13.88 -20.71
N LEU A 141 16.79 13.18 -20.01
CA LEU A 141 16.23 11.89 -20.41
C LEU A 141 14.87 12.06 -21.09
N THR A 142 14.45 11.05 -21.84
CA THR A 142 13.11 10.98 -22.43
C THR A 142 12.09 10.61 -21.34
N PRO A 143 11.09 11.46 -21.05
CA PRO A 143 10.04 11.13 -20.09
C PRO A 143 9.31 9.83 -20.43
N ALA A 144 9.00 9.04 -19.39
CA ALA A 144 8.34 7.75 -19.57
C ALA A 144 6.84 7.88 -19.85
N TYR A 145 6.19 8.95 -19.35
CA TYR A 145 4.73 9.08 -19.40
C TYR A 145 4.27 10.24 -20.26
N THR A 146 3.16 10.02 -21.00
CA THR A 146 2.29 11.07 -21.54
C THR A 146 0.99 11.00 -20.76
N ILE A 147 0.59 12.11 -20.11
CA ILE A 147 -0.61 12.18 -19.26
C ILE A 147 -1.60 13.12 -19.94
N GLU A 148 -2.77 12.60 -20.35
CA GLU A 148 -3.82 13.34 -21.04
C GLU A 148 -5.16 13.09 -20.34
N GLY A 149 -5.53 13.99 -19.40
CA GLY A 149 -6.70 13.79 -18.56
C GLY A 149 -6.60 12.48 -17.78
N ASN A 150 -7.54 11.57 -18.02
CA ASN A 150 -7.60 10.26 -17.33
C ASN A 150 -6.76 9.16 -18.02
N THR A 151 -6.13 9.47 -19.15
CA THR A 151 -5.31 8.52 -19.92
C THR A 151 -3.84 8.74 -19.61
N VAL A 152 -3.14 7.67 -19.33
CA VAL A 152 -1.68 7.68 -19.17
C VAL A 152 -1.09 6.68 -20.14
N LYS A 153 -0.20 7.16 -21.01
CA LYS A 153 0.60 6.34 -21.93
C LYS A 153 1.99 6.21 -21.34
N TRP A 154 2.42 5.00 -21.09
CA TRP A 154 3.79 4.69 -20.69
C TRP A 154 4.57 4.16 -21.87
N ASN A 155 5.53 4.95 -22.35
CA ASN A 155 6.51 4.53 -23.34
C ASN A 155 7.63 3.73 -22.64
N ARG A 156 7.56 2.40 -22.71
CA ARG A 156 8.57 1.51 -22.10
C ARG A 156 9.91 1.52 -22.84
N ASN A 157 9.97 2.14 -24.02
CA ASN A 157 11.21 2.38 -24.73
C ASN A 157 11.98 3.61 -24.22
N ALA A 158 11.32 4.49 -23.43
CA ALA A 158 11.95 5.67 -22.87
C ALA A 158 12.97 5.28 -21.80
N ASN A 159 14.06 6.08 -21.73
CA ASN A 159 15.13 5.91 -20.75
C ASN A 159 14.95 6.77 -19.50
N GLY A 160 13.81 7.46 -19.35
CA GLY A 160 13.49 8.31 -18.21
C GLY A 160 13.04 7.55 -16.98
N TYR A 161 12.83 8.30 -15.91
CA TYR A 161 12.33 7.78 -14.64
C TYR A 161 10.86 7.44 -14.73
N ARG A 162 10.43 6.47 -13.91
CA ARG A 162 9.08 5.97 -13.81
C ARG A 162 8.79 5.42 -12.41
N LEU A 163 7.54 5.14 -12.12
CA LEU A 163 7.16 4.31 -10.97
C LEU A 163 7.57 2.85 -11.24
N LEU A 164 7.74 2.08 -10.18
CA LEU A 164 7.88 0.62 -10.29
C LEU A 164 6.54 0.03 -10.73
N THR A 165 6.59 -1.11 -11.43
CA THR A 165 5.44 -2.00 -11.48
C THR A 165 5.29 -2.71 -10.14
N GLU A 166 4.10 -3.23 -9.84
CA GLU A 166 3.85 -3.98 -8.62
C GLU A 166 4.79 -5.18 -8.49
N ALA A 167 5.05 -5.87 -9.59
CA ALA A 167 5.96 -7.02 -9.63
C ALA A 167 7.42 -6.62 -9.39
N GLU A 168 7.88 -5.51 -9.94
CA GLU A 168 9.23 -4.99 -9.66
C GLU A 168 9.36 -4.57 -8.20
N TRP A 169 8.32 -3.97 -7.63
CA TRP A 169 8.30 -3.60 -6.23
C TRP A 169 8.43 -4.83 -5.32
N GLU A 170 7.62 -5.89 -5.57
CA GLU A 170 7.67 -7.12 -4.74
C GLU A 170 9.01 -7.86 -4.89
N TYR A 171 9.55 -7.94 -6.11
CA TYR A 171 10.89 -8.47 -6.35
C TYR A 171 11.95 -7.74 -5.53
N ALA A 172 11.91 -6.42 -5.56
CA ALA A 172 12.82 -5.54 -4.82
C ALA A 172 12.64 -5.68 -3.30
N ALA A 173 11.39 -5.75 -2.82
CA ALA A 173 11.08 -5.93 -1.40
C ALA A 173 11.58 -7.28 -0.88
N ARG A 174 11.35 -8.37 -1.61
CA ARG A 174 11.79 -9.71 -1.24
C ARG A 174 13.31 -9.86 -1.22
N ALA A 175 14.02 -9.16 -2.08
CA ALA A 175 15.49 -9.23 -2.14
C ALA A 175 16.05 -10.66 -2.12
N GLY A 176 15.44 -11.55 -2.91
CA GLY A 176 15.81 -12.97 -3.02
C GLY A 176 15.21 -13.89 -1.96
N THR A 177 14.43 -13.39 -1.01
CA THR A 177 13.79 -14.22 0.03
C THR A 177 12.39 -14.68 -0.41
N ARG A 178 11.88 -15.72 0.31
CA ARG A 178 10.49 -16.19 0.21
C ARG A 178 9.73 -16.04 1.52
N THR A 179 10.31 -15.33 2.48
CA THR A 179 9.74 -15.08 3.80
C THR A 179 8.65 -14.00 3.73
N VAL A 180 7.84 -13.90 4.76
CA VAL A 180 6.76 -12.91 4.89
C VAL A 180 7.27 -11.49 4.73
N PHE A 181 8.44 -11.20 5.32
CA PHE A 181 9.20 -9.95 5.19
C PHE A 181 10.57 -10.25 4.58
N ASN A 182 11.33 -9.24 4.18
CA ASN A 182 12.57 -9.36 3.42
C ASN A 182 13.72 -10.15 4.07
N SER A 183 13.60 -10.50 5.34
CA SER A 183 14.65 -11.25 6.04
C SER A 183 14.11 -12.29 7.03
N LEU A 184 12.87 -12.13 7.49
CA LEU A 184 12.31 -12.89 8.60
C LEU A 184 10.79 -13.09 8.42
N ASN A 185 10.24 -14.00 9.24
CA ASN A 185 8.79 -14.17 9.37
C ASN A 185 8.20 -13.29 10.48
N HIS A 186 8.95 -12.32 11.00
CA HIS A 186 8.50 -11.33 11.97
C HIS A 186 9.19 -9.99 11.70
N ILE A 187 8.57 -8.91 12.14
CA ILE A 187 9.06 -7.55 11.97
C ILE A 187 8.88 -6.77 13.27
N THR A 188 9.83 -5.89 13.58
CA THR A 188 9.81 -5.03 14.77
C THR A 188 10.13 -3.59 14.39
N SER A 189 9.93 -2.67 15.31
CA SER A 189 10.25 -1.25 15.09
C SER A 189 11.75 -0.95 14.93
N ASP A 190 12.63 -1.93 15.14
CA ASP A 190 14.06 -1.79 14.90
C ASP A 190 14.42 -1.95 13.43
N ASN A 191 13.56 -2.64 12.65
CA ASN A 191 13.78 -2.88 11.23
C ASN A 191 12.68 -2.35 10.31
N ALA A 192 11.57 -1.84 10.86
CA ALA A 192 10.53 -1.15 10.09
C ALA A 192 9.88 -0.02 10.89
N ASN A 193 9.26 0.92 10.20
CA ASN A 193 8.46 1.98 10.81
C ASN A 193 6.98 1.72 10.55
N PHE A 194 6.25 1.27 11.58
CA PHE A 194 4.84 0.86 11.50
C PHE A 194 4.15 1.00 12.87
N GLU A 195 2.87 0.65 12.98
CA GLU A 195 2.15 0.58 14.25
C GLU A 195 2.62 -0.63 15.06
N GLY A 196 3.75 -0.47 15.74
CA GLY A 196 4.45 -1.55 16.44
C GLY A 196 3.72 -2.15 17.62
N SER A 197 2.60 -1.55 18.07
CA SER A 197 1.73 -2.13 19.10
C SER A 197 0.94 -3.33 18.56
N TYR A 198 0.89 -3.49 17.21
CA TYR A 198 0.21 -4.59 16.52
C TYR A 198 1.22 -5.43 15.72
N PRO A 199 2.02 -6.27 16.40
CA PRO A 199 2.98 -7.15 15.74
C PRO A 199 2.28 -8.21 14.88
N TYR A 200 3.03 -8.79 13.95
CA TYR A 200 2.51 -9.84 13.08
C TYR A 200 1.98 -11.03 13.87
N LEU A 201 0.81 -11.53 13.47
CA LEU A 201 0.07 -12.62 14.11
C LEU A 201 -0.49 -12.30 15.52
N ILE A 202 -0.55 -11.02 15.90
CA ILE A 202 -1.15 -10.65 17.18
C ILE A 202 -2.61 -11.13 17.28
N GLU A 203 -3.35 -11.08 16.17
CA GLU A 203 -4.76 -11.44 16.12
C GLU A 203 -5.01 -12.92 16.46
N GLU A 204 -4.04 -13.79 16.19
CA GLU A 204 -4.17 -15.22 16.46
C GLU A 204 -3.93 -15.59 17.93
N ASN A 205 -3.22 -14.72 18.65
CA ASN A 205 -2.91 -14.87 20.07
C ASN A 205 -3.56 -13.76 20.89
N TYR A 206 -4.49 -13.01 20.28
CA TYR A 206 -5.05 -11.84 20.91
C TYR A 206 -5.99 -12.20 22.05
N VAL A 207 -5.47 -12.17 23.27
CA VAL A 207 -6.25 -12.20 24.49
C VAL A 207 -6.29 -10.78 25.10
N ASN A 208 -5.28 -9.93 24.84
CA ASN A 208 -5.19 -8.55 25.35
C ASN A 208 -3.95 -7.87 24.74
N PRO A 209 -4.03 -6.64 24.14
CA PRO A 209 -2.84 -5.89 23.71
C PRO A 209 -1.89 -5.54 24.86
N HIS A 210 -2.36 -5.67 26.10
CA HIS A 210 -1.54 -5.53 27.31
C HIS A 210 -1.06 -6.89 27.86
N ASN A 211 -1.20 -7.99 27.08
CA ASN A 211 -0.63 -9.27 27.45
C ASN A 211 0.91 -9.14 27.47
N PRO A 212 1.57 -9.33 28.63
CA PRO A 212 3.02 -9.20 28.74
C PRO A 212 3.79 -10.23 27.89
N ASP A 213 3.12 -11.29 27.42
CA ASP A 213 3.73 -12.31 26.53
C ASP A 213 3.76 -11.88 25.06
N VAL A 214 3.01 -10.85 24.67
CA VAL A 214 3.06 -10.26 23.32
C VAL A 214 4.16 -9.22 23.27
N LYS A 215 5.22 -9.51 22.54
CA LYS A 215 6.31 -8.56 22.31
C LYS A 215 5.86 -7.49 21.32
N THR A 216 5.24 -6.43 21.83
CA THR A 216 4.98 -5.21 21.07
C THR A 216 6.28 -4.46 20.84
N SER A 217 6.29 -3.62 19.81
CA SER A 217 7.39 -2.72 19.52
C SER A 217 6.91 -1.27 19.43
N ARG A 218 7.84 -0.33 19.30
CA ARG A 218 7.52 1.10 19.37
C ARG A 218 6.66 1.56 18.19
N TYR A 219 5.55 2.24 18.47
CA TYR A 219 4.83 3.08 17.53
C TYR A 219 5.40 4.49 17.52
N ARG A 220 5.77 5.01 16.35
CA ARG A 220 6.37 6.35 16.23
C ARG A 220 5.36 7.42 15.81
N GLY A 221 4.26 7.03 15.16
CA GLY A 221 3.17 7.92 14.75
C GLY A 221 3.55 8.95 13.68
N ARG A 222 4.69 8.75 13.00
CA ARG A 222 5.22 9.65 11.97
C ARG A 222 6.21 8.94 11.06
N THR A 223 6.50 9.55 9.92
CA THR A 223 7.57 9.11 9.02
C THR A 223 8.96 9.26 9.65
N LEU A 224 9.90 8.43 9.23
CA LEU A 224 11.33 8.50 9.49
C LEU A 224 12.08 8.94 8.24
N GLU A 225 13.33 9.40 8.40
CA GLU A 225 14.23 9.69 7.28
C GLU A 225 14.41 8.45 6.40
N VAL A 226 14.48 8.66 5.09
CA VAL A 226 14.48 7.60 4.08
C VAL A 226 15.62 6.58 4.22
N ASN A 227 16.68 6.92 4.95
CA ASN A 227 17.87 6.10 5.18
C ASN A 227 18.09 5.71 6.64
N SER A 228 17.09 5.87 7.53
CA SER A 228 17.30 5.76 8.98
C SER A 228 17.29 4.33 9.52
N LEU A 229 16.80 3.36 8.76
CA LEU A 229 16.78 1.94 9.13
C LEU A 229 17.76 1.14 8.26
N SER A 230 17.95 -0.14 8.59
CA SER A 230 18.84 -0.99 7.79
C SER A 230 18.22 -1.39 6.45
N PRO A 231 18.98 -1.39 5.36
CA PRO A 231 18.49 -1.82 4.06
C PRO A 231 18.31 -3.36 4.00
N ASN A 232 17.54 -3.81 3.00
CA ASN A 232 17.45 -5.22 2.66
C ASN A 232 18.72 -5.73 1.92
N GLN A 233 18.72 -6.98 1.49
CA GLN A 233 19.88 -7.60 0.83
C GLN A 233 20.22 -6.98 -0.54
N PHE A 234 19.31 -6.26 -1.16
CA PHE A 234 19.55 -5.50 -2.40
C PHE A 234 20.01 -4.05 -2.13
N GLY A 235 20.19 -3.66 -0.86
CA GLY A 235 20.57 -2.31 -0.49
C GLY A 235 19.42 -1.30 -0.46
N LEU A 236 18.16 -1.78 -0.45
CA LEU A 236 16.96 -0.96 -0.50
C LEU A 236 16.41 -0.71 0.91
N TYR A 237 16.10 0.52 1.21
CA TYR A 237 15.60 0.97 2.51
C TYR A 237 14.07 1.02 2.53
N ASN A 238 13.49 0.83 3.72
CA ASN A 238 12.07 1.00 4.03
C ASN A 238 11.08 0.24 3.13
N MET A 239 11.49 -0.88 2.52
CA MET A 239 10.58 -1.71 1.73
C MET A 239 9.40 -2.29 2.54
N HIS A 240 9.42 -2.11 3.86
CA HIS A 240 8.36 -2.47 4.80
C HIS A 240 8.11 -1.30 5.73
N GLY A 241 6.97 -0.61 5.60
CA GLY A 241 6.56 0.52 6.44
C GLY A 241 7.10 1.87 5.95
N ASN A 242 7.10 2.85 6.82
CA ASN A 242 7.41 4.26 6.63
C ASN A 242 6.33 4.97 5.81
N VAL A 243 6.36 4.92 4.49
CA VAL A 243 5.23 5.30 3.63
C VAL A 243 4.89 4.15 2.68
N SER A 244 3.60 3.96 2.42
CA SER A 244 3.14 3.12 1.31
C SER A 244 3.62 3.71 0.00
N GLU A 245 4.03 2.89 -0.96
CA GLU A 245 4.63 3.34 -2.21
C GLU A 245 3.71 3.10 -3.40
N TRP A 246 3.37 4.16 -4.15
CA TRP A 246 2.63 4.06 -5.39
C TRP A 246 3.35 3.18 -6.41
N CYS A 247 2.62 2.20 -6.97
CA CYS A 247 3.04 1.42 -8.13
C CYS A 247 2.34 1.91 -9.41
N PHE A 248 2.89 1.55 -10.58
CA PHE A 248 2.27 1.89 -11.87
C PHE A 248 0.91 1.22 -12.06
N ASP A 249 0.74 0.02 -11.55
CA ASP A 249 -0.34 -0.90 -11.85
C ASP A 249 -1.70 -0.41 -11.34
N TYR A 250 -2.77 -0.65 -12.10
CA TYR A 250 -4.11 -0.67 -11.55
C TYR A 250 -4.32 -1.93 -10.72
N TYR A 251 -4.98 -1.74 -9.58
CA TYR A 251 -5.37 -2.85 -8.72
C TYR A 251 -6.43 -3.73 -9.41
N GLY A 252 -6.28 -5.03 -9.29
CA GLY A 252 -7.17 -6.06 -9.80
C GLY A 252 -6.55 -7.44 -9.64
N GLU A 253 -7.17 -8.46 -10.18
CA GLU A 253 -6.61 -9.80 -10.20
C GLU A 253 -5.30 -9.83 -11.00
N TYR A 254 -4.36 -10.69 -10.57
CA TYR A 254 -3.15 -10.92 -11.33
C TYR A 254 -3.46 -11.64 -12.64
N ASP A 255 -2.87 -11.16 -13.73
CA ASP A 255 -2.82 -11.89 -15.00
C ASP A 255 -1.68 -12.93 -14.91
N THR A 256 -2.02 -14.12 -14.44
CA THR A 256 -1.05 -15.20 -14.24
C THR A 256 -0.60 -15.87 -15.53
N GLU A 257 -1.23 -15.56 -16.69
CA GLU A 257 -0.82 -16.05 -18.00
C GLU A 257 0.23 -15.15 -18.64
N ASN A 258 0.19 -13.83 -18.35
CA ASN A 258 1.12 -12.84 -18.89
C ASN A 258 2.11 -12.40 -17.80
N ASN A 259 3.06 -13.27 -17.49
CA ASN A 259 3.97 -13.14 -16.35
C ASN A 259 5.37 -12.56 -16.70
N ASN A 260 5.57 -12.08 -17.92
CA ASN A 260 6.81 -11.43 -18.35
C ASN A 260 6.71 -9.92 -18.26
N ASN A 261 7.43 -9.30 -17.33
CA ASN A 261 7.40 -7.86 -17.05
C ASN A 261 5.96 -7.33 -16.95
N PRO A 262 5.11 -7.90 -16.06
CA PRO A 262 3.73 -7.50 -15.93
C PRO A 262 3.62 -6.04 -15.43
N TYR A 263 2.53 -5.37 -15.78
CA TYR A 263 2.26 -3.97 -15.47
C TYR A 263 0.80 -3.75 -14.98
N GLY A 264 0.13 -4.84 -14.59
CA GLY A 264 -1.23 -4.83 -14.10
C GLY A 264 -2.29 -4.59 -15.17
N ASN A 265 -3.49 -4.27 -14.74
CA ASN A 265 -4.63 -4.04 -15.61
C ASN A 265 -4.50 -2.71 -16.38
N GLN A 266 -5.03 -2.66 -17.60
CA GLN A 266 -5.02 -1.42 -18.41
C GLN A 266 -6.07 -0.40 -17.94
N ASN A 267 -7.11 -0.85 -17.25
CA ASN A 267 -8.20 0.00 -16.76
C ASN A 267 -8.50 -0.31 -15.30
N GLY A 268 -8.86 0.71 -14.54
CA GLY A 268 -9.25 0.55 -13.16
C GLY A 268 -9.61 1.86 -12.49
N SER A 269 -10.17 1.78 -11.30
CA SER A 269 -10.47 2.92 -10.44
C SER A 269 -9.46 3.11 -9.31
N LEU A 270 -8.67 2.08 -9.03
CA LEU A 270 -7.69 2.08 -7.95
C LEU A 270 -6.32 1.69 -8.48
N ARG A 271 -5.29 2.35 -7.98
CA ARG A 271 -3.89 2.00 -8.22
C ARG A 271 -3.37 1.16 -7.05
N VAL A 272 -2.36 0.35 -7.34
CA VAL A 272 -1.67 -0.41 -6.30
C VAL A 272 -0.75 0.51 -5.52
N SER A 273 -0.75 0.36 -4.19
CA SER A 273 0.34 0.79 -3.32
C SER A 273 0.86 -0.39 -2.51
N ARG A 274 2.13 -0.33 -2.13
CA ARG A 274 2.83 -1.47 -1.52
C ARG A 274 3.63 -1.03 -0.30
N GLY A 275 3.99 -2.01 0.55
CA GLY A 275 4.89 -1.82 1.67
C GLY A 275 4.23 -1.52 3.00
N GLY A 276 3.02 -0.98 2.98
CA GLY A 276 2.38 -0.40 4.16
C GLY A 276 3.14 0.83 4.66
N SER A 277 2.69 1.42 5.75
CA SER A 277 3.20 2.70 6.25
C SER A 277 3.42 2.72 7.77
N TYR A 278 3.84 3.88 8.28
CA TYR A 278 4.06 4.10 9.72
C TYR A 278 2.82 3.93 10.59
N ILE A 279 1.59 3.95 10.03
CA ILE A 279 0.33 3.76 10.76
C ILE A 279 -0.27 2.36 10.59
N ASP A 280 0.30 1.54 9.70
CA ASP A 280 -0.28 0.24 9.38
C ASP A 280 0.20 -0.83 10.34
N PHE A 281 -0.61 -1.89 10.48
CA PHE A 281 -0.26 -3.07 11.28
C PHE A 281 0.72 -3.96 10.53
N ALA A 282 1.50 -4.73 11.26
CA ALA A 282 2.55 -5.57 10.66
C ALA A 282 2.05 -6.49 9.53
N LYS A 283 0.80 -6.96 9.58
CA LYS A 283 0.19 -7.78 8.52
C LYS A 283 0.10 -7.07 7.16
N HIS A 284 -0.01 -5.74 7.16
CA HIS A 284 -0.09 -4.93 5.95
C HIS A 284 1.31 -4.57 5.38
N LEU A 285 2.37 -4.90 6.12
CA LEU A 285 3.74 -4.70 5.66
C LEU A 285 4.32 -5.94 4.98
N ARG A 286 3.59 -7.06 4.86
CA ARG A 286 4.06 -8.29 4.22
C ARG A 286 4.48 -8.02 2.78
N ALA A 287 5.52 -8.72 2.31
CA ALA A 287 6.01 -8.53 0.95
C ALA A 287 4.92 -8.78 -0.11
N ALA A 288 3.98 -9.69 0.15
CA ALA A 288 2.88 -10.02 -0.76
C ALA A 288 1.63 -9.14 -0.59
N TYR A 289 1.54 -8.34 0.51
CA TYR A 289 0.35 -7.54 0.78
C TYR A 289 0.15 -6.44 -0.27
N ARG A 290 -1.07 -6.30 -0.75
CA ARG A 290 -1.48 -5.37 -1.80
C ARG A 290 -2.48 -4.37 -1.24
N SER A 291 -2.21 -3.08 -1.33
CA SER A 291 -3.19 -2.02 -1.06
C SER A 291 -3.77 -1.47 -2.35
N ALA A 292 -5.08 -1.14 -2.31
CA ALA A 292 -5.81 -0.55 -3.41
C ALA A 292 -6.20 0.90 -3.05
N CYS A 293 -5.63 1.87 -3.76
CA CYS A 293 -5.78 3.28 -3.45
C CYS A 293 -6.28 4.08 -4.65
N ASN A 294 -7.18 5.04 -4.42
CA ASN A 294 -7.63 5.92 -5.49
C ASN A 294 -6.48 6.81 -5.98
N PRO A 295 -6.20 6.89 -7.29
CA PRO A 295 -5.06 7.65 -7.83
C PRO A 295 -5.11 9.16 -7.57
N LEU A 296 -6.27 9.69 -7.18
CA LEU A 296 -6.47 11.09 -6.80
C LEU A 296 -6.36 11.34 -5.29
N SER A 297 -6.23 10.29 -4.47
CA SER A 297 -6.06 10.42 -3.02
C SER A 297 -4.72 11.05 -2.68
N THR A 298 -4.73 11.87 -1.63
CA THR A 298 -3.53 12.45 -1.02
C THR A 298 -3.54 12.09 0.46
N ASP A 299 -2.75 11.09 0.82
CA ASP A 299 -2.68 10.59 2.18
C ASP A 299 -1.29 10.84 2.78
N ARG A 300 -1.24 11.22 4.07
CA ARG A 300 0.02 11.51 4.78
C ARG A 300 0.86 10.25 5.10
N ASN A 301 0.46 9.12 4.59
CA ASN A 301 1.14 7.85 4.73
C ASN A 301 1.48 7.19 3.39
N THR A 302 1.23 7.89 2.26
CA THR A 302 1.50 7.38 0.92
C THR A 302 2.45 8.30 0.17
N GLY A 303 3.56 7.73 -0.26
CA GLY A 303 4.61 8.34 -1.08
C GLY A 303 4.94 7.46 -2.29
N PHE A 304 6.18 7.48 -2.75
CA PHE A 304 6.60 6.66 -3.89
C PHE A 304 8.13 6.53 -3.98
N ARG A 305 8.56 5.57 -4.77
CA ARG A 305 9.94 5.30 -5.16
C ARG A 305 10.04 5.31 -6.68
N ILE A 306 11.22 5.66 -7.22
CA ILE A 306 11.43 5.73 -8.67
C ILE A 306 12.29 4.58 -9.19
N ALA A 307 12.07 4.27 -10.45
CA ALA A 307 12.83 3.30 -11.21
C ALA A 307 13.17 3.82 -12.63
N ARG A 308 14.00 3.08 -13.35
CA ARG A 308 14.26 3.26 -14.79
C ARG A 308 14.46 1.92 -15.47
N ASN A 309 14.12 1.81 -16.73
CA ASN A 309 14.47 0.64 -17.53
C ASN A 309 16.00 0.57 -17.72
N ALA A 310 16.61 -0.59 -17.49
CA ALA A 310 18.02 -0.80 -17.81
C ALA A 310 18.21 -0.98 -19.32
N LYS A 311 17.19 -1.49 -20.01
CA LYS A 311 17.13 -1.62 -21.48
C LYS A 311 15.75 -1.22 -21.98
N PRO A 312 15.65 -0.65 -23.20
CA PRO A 312 14.37 -0.37 -23.82
C PRO A 312 13.51 -1.63 -23.95
N ILE A 313 12.20 -1.47 -23.72
CA ILE A 313 11.18 -2.48 -24.01
C ILE A 313 10.29 -1.85 -25.10
N ASN A 314 10.27 -2.44 -26.31
CA ASN A 314 9.65 -1.83 -27.49
C ASN A 314 8.12 -1.94 -27.46
N ASP A 315 7.48 -1.37 -26.45
CA ASP A 315 6.03 -1.26 -26.37
C ASP A 315 5.58 0.05 -25.70
N ILE A 316 4.31 0.38 -25.90
CA ILE A 316 3.62 1.51 -25.28
C ILE A 316 2.39 0.96 -24.59
N ILE A 317 2.31 1.16 -23.28
CA ILE A 317 1.16 0.79 -22.47
C ILE A 317 0.24 2.01 -22.35
N GLU A 318 -1.02 1.85 -22.70
CA GLU A 318 -2.06 2.86 -22.42
C GLU A 318 -2.95 2.37 -21.29
N THR A 319 -3.09 3.19 -20.25
CA THR A 319 -3.97 2.92 -19.11
C THR A 319 -4.97 4.05 -18.92
N VAL A 320 -6.20 3.71 -18.54
CA VAL A 320 -7.31 4.68 -18.41
C VAL A 320 -7.92 4.61 -17.01
N TYR A 321 -7.99 5.76 -16.35
CA TYR A 321 -8.75 5.90 -15.11
C TYR A 321 -10.25 5.96 -15.40
N SER A 322 -11.00 5.02 -14.83
CA SER A 322 -12.38 4.72 -15.24
C SER A 322 -13.48 5.48 -14.50
N ILE A 323 -13.15 6.53 -13.72
CA ILE A 323 -14.11 7.19 -12.80
C ILE A 323 -15.43 7.63 -13.47
N ASN A 324 -15.37 8.12 -14.70
CA ASN A 324 -16.52 8.80 -15.31
C ASN A 324 -17.38 7.90 -16.22
N LYS A 325 -17.09 6.60 -16.32
CA LYS A 325 -17.83 5.73 -17.27
C LYS A 325 -19.02 5.00 -16.69
N LYS A 326 -19.19 4.98 -15.36
CA LYS A 326 -20.18 4.11 -14.70
C LYS A 326 -21.29 4.86 -13.95
N ILE A 327 -21.14 6.15 -13.63
CA ILE A 327 -22.22 6.91 -12.97
C ILE A 327 -23.13 7.50 -14.05
N PRO A 328 -24.42 7.12 -14.07
CA PRO A 328 -25.42 7.70 -14.98
C PRO A 328 -25.56 9.22 -14.74
N GLN A 329 -26.12 9.93 -15.73
CA GLN A 329 -26.35 11.38 -15.61
C GLN A 329 -27.35 11.72 -14.46
N SER A 330 -28.27 10.81 -14.15
CA SER A 330 -29.23 10.90 -13.03
C SER A 330 -29.21 9.58 -12.27
N PRO A 331 -28.18 9.34 -11.44
CA PRO A 331 -28.05 8.07 -10.73
C PRO A 331 -29.07 7.97 -9.60
N LYS A 332 -29.59 6.76 -9.35
CA LYS A 332 -30.29 6.46 -8.12
C LYS A 332 -29.26 6.19 -7.02
N ILE A 333 -29.26 7.00 -5.97
CA ILE A 333 -28.24 7.01 -4.93
C ILE A 333 -28.80 6.49 -3.62
N LEU A 334 -28.06 5.59 -2.96
CA LEU A 334 -28.31 5.15 -1.60
C LEU A 334 -27.17 5.63 -0.68
N ILE A 335 -27.48 6.25 0.42
CA ILE A 335 -26.57 6.48 1.54
C ILE A 335 -26.76 5.35 2.54
N ALA A 336 -25.79 4.46 2.68
CA ALA A 336 -25.77 3.41 3.69
C ALA A 336 -24.67 3.70 4.70
N TYR A 337 -24.98 3.78 6.00
CA TYR A 337 -23.94 4.13 6.97
C TYR A 337 -24.10 3.40 8.30
N PHE A 338 -22.96 3.09 8.94
CA PHE A 338 -22.87 2.70 10.34
C PHE A 338 -22.30 3.85 11.17
N SER A 339 -22.91 4.14 12.33
CA SER A 339 -22.41 5.20 13.22
C SER A 339 -22.55 4.80 14.69
N TYR A 340 -21.46 4.86 15.45
CA TYR A 340 -21.45 4.58 16.89
C TYR A 340 -21.55 5.84 17.75
N SER A 341 -20.74 6.87 17.44
CA SER A 341 -20.68 8.14 18.19
C SER A 341 -21.58 9.25 17.62
N GLY A 342 -22.15 9.05 16.43
CA GLY A 342 -22.95 10.05 15.72
C GLY A 342 -22.18 10.86 14.66
N ASN A 343 -20.85 10.76 14.60
CA ASN A 343 -20.05 11.54 13.64
C ASN A 343 -20.36 11.17 12.20
N THR A 344 -20.38 9.88 11.87
CA THR A 344 -20.71 9.39 10.53
C THR A 344 -22.17 9.69 10.18
N ARG A 345 -23.11 9.59 11.16
CA ARG A 345 -24.50 9.98 10.96
C ARG A 345 -24.63 11.44 10.55
N ASN A 346 -23.92 12.35 11.23
CA ASN A 346 -23.93 13.78 10.90
C ASN A 346 -23.47 14.01 9.44
N ALA A 347 -22.44 13.33 9.00
CA ALA A 347 -21.99 13.43 7.60
C ALA A 347 -23.04 12.86 6.63
N ALA A 348 -23.65 11.71 6.94
CA ALA A 348 -24.69 11.09 6.13
C ALA A 348 -25.91 12.01 5.95
N GLU A 349 -26.35 12.69 7.01
CA GLU A 349 -27.46 13.67 6.93
C GLU A 349 -27.10 14.89 6.07
N ILE A 350 -25.87 15.40 6.17
CA ILE A 350 -25.39 16.49 5.29
C ILE A 350 -25.40 16.03 3.81
N ILE A 351 -24.94 14.83 3.54
CA ILE A 351 -24.92 14.25 2.18
C ILE A 351 -26.34 14.12 1.66
N LYS A 352 -27.28 13.61 2.50
CA LYS A 352 -28.70 13.52 2.16
C LYS A 352 -29.31 14.89 1.84
N GLU A 353 -29.06 15.91 2.68
CA GLU A 353 -29.52 17.28 2.44
C GLU A 353 -29.07 17.80 1.07
N LYS A 354 -27.86 17.45 0.65
CA LYS A 354 -27.26 17.92 -0.61
C LYS A 354 -27.67 17.14 -1.85
N THR A 355 -27.98 15.87 -1.72
CA THR A 355 -28.21 14.97 -2.86
C THR A 355 -29.65 14.51 -3.01
N GLY A 356 -30.48 14.66 -1.97
CA GLY A 356 -31.84 14.09 -1.94
C GLY A 356 -31.88 12.55 -1.95
N ALA A 357 -30.73 11.88 -1.76
CA ALA A 357 -30.59 10.42 -1.83
C ALA A 357 -31.39 9.69 -0.76
N ASP A 358 -31.77 8.45 -1.05
CA ASP A 358 -32.28 7.52 -0.05
C ASP A 358 -31.22 7.23 1.02
N ILE A 359 -31.63 6.99 2.27
CA ILE A 359 -30.70 6.80 3.38
C ILE A 359 -31.12 5.64 4.27
N ILE A 360 -30.15 4.80 4.66
CA ILE A 360 -30.33 3.72 5.62
C ILE A 360 -29.21 3.72 6.64
N GLU A 361 -29.52 3.56 7.91
CA GLU A 361 -28.54 3.31 8.97
C GLU A 361 -28.34 1.80 9.13
N ILE A 362 -27.11 1.34 8.98
CA ILE A 362 -26.71 -0.05 9.23
C ILE A 362 -26.77 -0.30 10.73
N LYS A 363 -27.73 -1.07 11.20
CA LYS A 363 -27.95 -1.36 12.61
C LYS A 363 -27.81 -2.84 12.92
N MET A 364 -27.12 -3.12 14.01
CA MET A 364 -26.97 -4.48 14.54
C MET A 364 -28.20 -4.88 15.36
N LYS A 365 -28.65 -6.11 15.22
CA LYS A 365 -29.67 -6.70 16.09
C LYS A 365 -29.22 -6.72 17.55
N THR A 366 -27.95 -7.01 17.81
CA THR A 366 -27.32 -6.91 19.11
C THR A 366 -26.24 -5.84 19.10
N PRO A 367 -26.55 -4.58 19.50
CA PRO A 367 -25.60 -3.47 19.45
C PRO A 367 -24.37 -3.70 20.31
N TYR A 368 -23.24 -3.06 19.97
CA TYR A 368 -22.03 -3.07 20.80
C TYR A 368 -22.24 -2.46 22.19
N ARG A 369 -23.12 -1.46 22.29
CA ARG A 369 -23.51 -0.90 23.60
C ARG A 369 -24.14 -2.00 24.46
N GLY A 370 -23.56 -2.22 25.66
CA GLY A 370 -23.99 -3.29 26.57
C GLY A 370 -23.26 -4.62 26.40
N ARG A 371 -22.36 -4.76 25.42
CA ARG A 371 -21.50 -5.95 25.23
C ARG A 371 -20.15 -5.84 25.92
N GLY A 372 -19.96 -4.90 26.86
CA GLY A 372 -18.69 -4.64 27.54
C GLY A 372 -17.87 -3.50 26.89
N ASN A 373 -16.55 -3.59 26.95
CA ASN A 373 -15.66 -2.61 26.32
C ASN A 373 -15.75 -2.70 24.80
N ILE A 374 -16.18 -1.59 24.16
CA ILE A 374 -16.37 -1.53 22.70
C ILE A 374 -15.08 -1.86 21.94
N TYR A 375 -13.93 -1.36 22.40
CA TYR A 375 -12.64 -1.60 21.74
C TYR A 375 -12.28 -3.08 21.75
N GLU A 376 -12.43 -3.75 22.88
CA GLU A 376 -12.15 -5.18 23.02
C GLU A 376 -13.15 -6.02 22.20
N THR A 377 -14.45 -5.74 22.35
CA THR A 377 -15.50 -6.53 21.70
C THR A 377 -15.43 -6.40 20.17
N SER A 378 -15.25 -5.18 19.64
CA SER A 378 -15.19 -4.97 18.21
C SER A 378 -13.92 -5.55 17.57
N GLN A 379 -12.82 -5.58 18.32
CA GLN A 379 -11.59 -6.21 17.84
C GLN A 379 -11.69 -7.74 17.84
N ILE A 380 -12.29 -8.32 18.89
CA ILE A 380 -12.57 -9.76 18.92
C ILE A 380 -13.47 -10.17 17.75
N ASP A 381 -14.54 -9.40 17.48
CA ASP A 381 -15.42 -9.66 16.36
C ASP A 381 -14.66 -9.60 15.02
N LEU A 382 -13.80 -8.60 14.83
CA LEU A 382 -12.98 -8.47 13.63
C LEU A 382 -11.99 -9.65 13.47
N ASN A 383 -11.24 -9.98 14.52
CA ASN A 383 -10.23 -11.03 14.49
C ASN A 383 -10.83 -12.43 14.24
N ASN A 384 -12.05 -12.65 14.69
CA ASN A 384 -12.76 -13.92 14.51
C ASN A 384 -13.73 -13.91 13.31
N ASN A 385 -13.74 -12.86 12.49
CA ASN A 385 -14.64 -12.68 11.37
C ASN A 385 -16.13 -12.87 11.78
N VAL A 386 -16.53 -12.30 12.91
CA VAL A 386 -17.91 -12.36 13.40
C VAL A 386 -18.72 -11.29 12.68
N TYR A 387 -19.61 -11.74 11.78
CA TYR A 387 -20.50 -10.87 11.02
C TYR A 387 -21.82 -10.71 11.80
N PRO A 388 -22.08 -9.54 12.43
CA PRO A 388 -23.31 -9.35 13.21
C PRO A 388 -24.53 -9.33 12.32
N GLU A 389 -25.64 -9.91 12.83
CA GLU A 389 -26.97 -9.84 12.20
C GLU A 389 -27.48 -8.40 12.19
N LEU A 390 -27.96 -7.93 11.04
CA LEU A 390 -28.50 -6.59 10.86
C LEU A 390 -30.02 -6.57 11.11
N THR A 391 -30.59 -5.41 11.44
CA THR A 391 -32.03 -5.24 11.68
C THR A 391 -32.79 -4.70 10.49
N ASP A 392 -32.15 -3.80 9.76
CA ASP A 392 -32.76 -3.09 8.65
C ASP A 392 -32.08 -3.52 7.34
N HIS A 393 -32.87 -3.80 6.31
CA HIS A 393 -32.41 -4.33 5.03
C HIS A 393 -32.85 -3.41 3.89
N VAL A 394 -31.96 -3.23 2.90
CA VAL A 394 -32.31 -2.50 1.67
C VAL A 394 -33.20 -3.37 0.81
N GLN A 395 -34.37 -2.86 0.50
CA GLN A 395 -35.22 -3.48 -0.53
C GLN A 395 -34.76 -2.98 -1.89
N ASN A 396 -34.70 -3.86 -2.88
CA ASN A 396 -34.38 -3.52 -4.26
C ASN A 396 -33.00 -2.84 -4.42
N MET A 397 -31.91 -3.44 -3.84
CA MET A 397 -30.54 -2.94 -3.98
C MET A 397 -30.13 -2.80 -5.45
N GLU A 398 -30.72 -3.60 -6.32
CA GLU A 398 -30.49 -3.58 -7.77
C GLU A 398 -30.87 -2.25 -8.44
N GLU A 399 -31.79 -1.48 -7.85
CA GLU A 399 -32.23 -0.20 -8.41
C GLU A 399 -31.20 0.95 -8.21
N TYR A 400 -30.25 0.78 -7.30
CA TYR A 400 -29.26 1.82 -7.02
C TYR A 400 -28.03 1.69 -7.92
N ASP A 401 -27.63 2.82 -8.50
CA ASP A 401 -26.41 2.95 -9.30
C ASP A 401 -25.19 3.28 -8.44
N VAL A 402 -25.43 4.08 -7.39
CA VAL A 402 -24.38 4.61 -6.50
C VAL A 402 -24.71 4.33 -5.06
N ILE A 403 -23.75 3.79 -4.33
CA ILE A 403 -23.81 3.59 -2.88
C ILE A 403 -22.79 4.49 -2.21
N LEU A 404 -23.26 5.46 -1.41
CA LEU A 404 -22.42 6.27 -0.54
C LEU A 404 -22.31 5.56 0.81
N LEU A 405 -21.19 4.86 1.04
CA LEU A 405 -21.00 3.97 2.19
C LEU A 405 -20.23 4.68 3.31
N GLY A 406 -20.91 4.94 4.44
CA GLY A 406 -20.37 5.67 5.58
C GLY A 406 -20.01 4.78 6.78
N TYR A 407 -18.84 5.01 7.41
CA TYR A 407 -18.44 4.27 8.62
C TYR A 407 -17.39 5.01 9.44
N PRO A 408 -17.23 4.71 10.74
CA PRO A 408 -16.03 5.08 11.48
C PRO A 408 -14.91 4.09 11.15
N THR A 409 -13.69 4.57 10.93
CA THR A 409 -12.52 3.69 10.80
C THR A 409 -12.17 3.10 12.17
N TRP A 410 -12.31 1.78 12.30
CA TRP A 410 -11.96 1.02 13.48
C TRP A 410 -10.88 -0.01 13.14
N TRP A 411 -9.85 -0.14 13.98
CA TRP A 411 -8.78 -1.14 13.80
C TRP A 411 -8.13 -1.08 12.41
N ALA A 412 -7.94 0.16 11.90
CA ALA A 412 -7.43 0.44 10.56
C ALA A 412 -8.27 -0.14 9.41
N THR A 413 -9.55 -0.46 9.63
CA THR A 413 -10.46 -0.97 8.61
C THR A 413 -11.91 -0.54 8.89
N MET A 414 -12.88 -1.12 8.17
CA MET A 414 -14.31 -0.93 8.41
C MET A 414 -14.78 -1.72 9.65
N PRO A 415 -15.82 -1.28 10.39
CA PRO A 415 -16.44 -2.07 11.46
C PRO A 415 -17.18 -3.29 10.91
N MET A 416 -17.25 -4.37 11.70
CA MET A 416 -17.90 -5.62 11.27
C MET A 416 -19.36 -5.50 10.80
N PRO A 417 -20.21 -4.57 11.31
CA PRO A 417 -21.55 -4.36 10.73
C PRO A 417 -21.52 -3.91 9.27
N VAL A 418 -20.48 -3.16 8.86
CA VAL A 418 -20.29 -2.74 7.47
C VAL A 418 -19.91 -3.93 6.59
N PHE A 419 -19.04 -4.81 7.09
CA PHE A 419 -18.72 -6.07 6.43
C PHE A 419 -19.97 -6.98 6.27
N SER A 420 -20.85 -7.01 7.29
CA SER A 420 -22.13 -7.74 7.19
C SER A 420 -22.99 -7.16 6.05
N PHE A 421 -23.13 -5.84 5.98
CA PHE A 421 -23.89 -5.16 4.94
C PHE A 421 -23.31 -5.45 3.54
N ILE A 422 -21.97 -5.39 3.39
CA ILE A 422 -21.32 -5.65 2.10
C ILE A 422 -21.59 -7.11 1.64
N LYS A 423 -21.60 -8.06 2.56
CA LYS A 423 -21.86 -9.48 2.24
C LYS A 423 -23.30 -9.80 1.89
N GLU A 424 -24.23 -8.94 2.25
CA GLU A 424 -25.66 -9.18 2.06
C GLU A 424 -26.14 -8.88 0.62
N TYR A 425 -25.40 -8.01 -0.10
CA TYR A 425 -25.82 -7.50 -1.41
C TYR A 425 -24.78 -7.72 -2.50
N ASP A 426 -25.26 -7.75 -3.76
CA ASP A 426 -24.42 -7.71 -4.95
C ASP A 426 -24.17 -6.26 -5.37
N PHE A 427 -22.89 -5.89 -5.44
CA PHE A 427 -22.42 -4.56 -5.87
C PHE A 427 -21.89 -4.55 -7.31
N SER A 428 -21.98 -5.65 -8.05
CA SER A 428 -21.47 -5.75 -9.41
C SER A 428 -22.04 -4.64 -10.32
N GLY A 429 -21.15 -3.93 -10.99
CA GLY A 429 -21.51 -2.82 -11.88
C GLY A 429 -21.90 -1.51 -11.19
N LYS A 430 -22.02 -1.46 -9.87
CA LYS A 430 -22.36 -0.26 -9.09
C LYS A 430 -21.11 0.57 -8.78
N SER A 431 -21.33 1.84 -8.46
CA SER A 431 -20.30 2.72 -7.90
C SER A 431 -20.45 2.76 -6.39
N VAL A 432 -19.41 2.37 -5.65
CA VAL A 432 -19.37 2.45 -4.19
C VAL A 432 -18.34 3.49 -3.76
N ILE A 433 -18.78 4.52 -3.06
CA ILE A 433 -17.96 5.69 -2.70
C ILE A 433 -18.04 5.87 -1.20
N THR A 434 -16.92 5.85 -0.52
CA THR A 434 -16.89 5.80 0.94
C THR A 434 -16.69 7.17 1.57
N PHE A 435 -17.27 7.35 2.77
CA PHE A 435 -16.95 8.47 3.66
C PHE A 435 -16.73 7.95 5.07
N SER A 436 -15.63 8.35 5.71
CA SER A 436 -15.22 7.79 6.98
C SER A 436 -14.84 8.84 8.02
N SER A 437 -15.35 8.66 9.25
CA SER A 437 -14.91 9.39 10.44
C SER A 437 -13.83 8.61 11.19
N HIS A 438 -12.82 9.30 11.71
CA HIS A 438 -11.73 8.62 12.44
C HIS A 438 -11.15 9.48 13.57
N GLY A 439 -10.36 8.88 14.46
CA GLY A 439 -9.61 9.53 15.54
C GLY A 439 -8.14 9.81 15.24
N GLY A 440 -7.72 9.75 13.96
CA GLY A 440 -6.33 9.94 13.53
C GLY A 440 -5.76 8.85 12.62
N THR A 441 -6.46 7.73 12.46
CA THR A 441 -6.04 6.58 11.64
C THR A 441 -6.37 6.75 10.15
N MET A 442 -7.02 7.86 9.75
CA MET A 442 -7.53 8.06 8.39
C MET A 442 -8.40 6.90 7.92
N PHE A 443 -8.26 6.45 6.67
CA PHE A 443 -8.96 5.26 6.17
C PHE A 443 -8.36 3.95 6.68
N GLY A 444 -7.08 3.92 7.10
CA GLY A 444 -6.35 2.67 7.21
C GLY A 444 -6.44 1.90 5.89
N GLU A 445 -6.74 0.61 5.96
CA GLU A 445 -6.92 -0.26 4.80
C GLU A 445 -8.40 -0.43 4.37
N SER A 446 -9.32 0.37 4.92
CA SER A 446 -10.77 0.17 4.71
C SER A 446 -11.19 0.26 3.24
N VAL A 447 -10.60 1.15 2.44
CA VAL A 447 -10.85 1.25 0.99
C VAL A 447 -10.31 0.04 0.25
N SER A 448 -9.11 -0.42 0.62
CA SER A 448 -8.49 -1.62 0.08
C SER A 448 -9.28 -2.88 0.42
N ASP A 449 -9.72 -3.02 1.68
CA ASP A 449 -10.57 -4.14 2.11
C ASP A 449 -11.92 -4.13 1.38
N LEU A 450 -12.52 -2.95 1.18
CA LEU A 450 -13.73 -2.82 0.37
C LEU A 450 -13.51 -3.31 -1.07
N ALA A 451 -12.44 -2.85 -1.73
CA ALA A 451 -12.13 -3.25 -3.10
C ALA A 451 -11.94 -4.77 -3.25
N LYS A 452 -11.35 -5.42 -2.24
CA LYS A 452 -11.18 -6.89 -2.18
C LYS A 452 -12.49 -7.63 -2.01
N LEU A 453 -13.48 -7.03 -1.36
CA LEU A 453 -14.79 -7.63 -1.12
C LEU A 453 -15.75 -7.47 -2.29
N ILE A 454 -15.62 -6.40 -3.08
CA ILE A 454 -16.50 -6.06 -4.20
C ILE A 454 -15.70 -5.82 -5.49
N PRO A 455 -14.95 -6.82 -5.99
CA PRO A 455 -14.01 -6.65 -7.12
C PRO A 455 -14.70 -6.19 -8.41
N ASP A 456 -15.97 -6.50 -8.59
CA ASP A 456 -16.78 -6.15 -9.78
C ASP A 456 -17.49 -4.79 -9.65
N ALA A 457 -17.31 -4.08 -8.53
CA ALA A 457 -17.81 -2.73 -8.33
C ALA A 457 -16.74 -1.68 -8.68
N TYR A 458 -17.20 -0.49 -8.99
CA TYR A 458 -16.35 0.68 -9.10
C TYR A 458 -16.19 1.33 -7.71
N VAL A 459 -14.96 1.48 -7.21
CA VAL A 459 -14.69 2.18 -5.95
C VAL A 459 -14.24 3.60 -6.23
N GLY A 460 -15.02 4.59 -5.79
CA GLY A 460 -14.78 6.01 -6.03
C GLY A 460 -13.77 6.64 -5.07
N LEU A 461 -13.57 7.97 -5.23
CA LEU A 461 -12.72 8.76 -4.34
C LEU A 461 -13.36 8.87 -2.95
N ALA A 462 -12.68 8.38 -1.94
CA ALA A 462 -13.15 8.38 -0.56
C ALA A 462 -13.02 9.76 0.12
N LEU A 463 -13.89 10.06 1.09
CA LEU A 463 -13.81 11.22 1.97
C LEU A 463 -13.50 10.78 3.40
N GLU A 464 -12.38 11.21 3.95
CA GLU A 464 -12.07 11.03 5.36
C GLU A 464 -12.27 12.33 6.15
N PHE A 465 -12.60 12.22 7.44
CA PHE A 465 -12.65 13.38 8.33
C PHE A 465 -12.42 13.00 9.79
N ASN A 466 -11.69 13.87 10.49
CA ASN A 466 -11.35 13.64 11.89
C ASN A 466 -12.56 13.96 12.79
N TYR A 467 -12.98 13.00 13.63
CA TYR A 467 -14.17 13.11 14.51
C TYR A 467 -15.41 13.62 13.76
N SER A 468 -15.93 14.80 14.13
CA SER A 468 -17.11 15.43 13.50
C SER A 468 -16.80 16.19 12.19
N GLY A 469 -15.54 16.26 11.76
CA GLY A 469 -15.10 16.99 10.57
C GLY A 469 -15.08 18.53 10.72
N GLY A 470 -15.53 19.06 11.85
CA GLY A 470 -15.50 20.50 12.15
C GLY A 470 -16.38 21.35 11.23
N ARG A 471 -16.06 22.66 11.16
CA ARG A 471 -16.85 23.64 10.40
C ARG A 471 -16.77 23.44 8.88
N GLU A 472 -15.68 22.89 8.40
CA GLU A 472 -15.41 22.72 6.97
C GLU A 472 -16.04 21.44 6.37
N LEU A 473 -16.64 20.58 7.18
CA LEU A 473 -17.17 19.29 6.71
C LEU A 473 -18.17 19.48 5.55
N LYS A 474 -19.08 20.46 5.63
CA LYS A 474 -20.08 20.73 4.59
C LYS A 474 -19.43 21.09 3.25
N ASN A 475 -18.37 21.92 3.27
CA ASN A 475 -17.65 22.34 2.07
C ASN A 475 -16.85 21.14 1.49
N ARG A 476 -16.19 20.38 2.34
CA ARG A 476 -15.45 19.15 1.93
C ARG A 476 -16.37 18.11 1.31
N ILE A 477 -17.60 17.95 1.83
CA ILE A 477 -18.61 17.06 1.24
C ILE A 477 -19.01 17.54 -0.15
N SER A 478 -19.27 18.85 -0.35
CA SER A 478 -19.60 19.40 -1.68
C SER A 478 -18.48 19.15 -2.69
N GLU A 479 -17.24 19.41 -2.30
CA GLU A 479 -16.09 19.16 -3.16
C GLU A 479 -15.93 17.65 -3.49
N TRP A 480 -16.08 16.80 -2.50
CA TRP A 480 -16.02 15.35 -2.66
C TRP A 480 -17.12 14.80 -3.57
N LEU A 481 -18.37 15.27 -3.44
CA LEU A 481 -19.48 14.90 -4.34
C LEU A 481 -19.14 15.29 -5.78
N LYS A 482 -18.66 16.52 -5.99
CA LYS A 482 -18.25 17.02 -7.30
C LYS A 482 -17.11 16.19 -7.91
N LEU A 483 -16.09 15.84 -7.13
CA LEU A 483 -14.97 15.01 -7.59
C LEU A 483 -15.43 13.60 -7.99
N ASN A 484 -16.49 13.09 -7.40
CA ASN A 484 -17.12 11.84 -7.74
C ASN A 484 -18.26 11.95 -8.78
N ALA A 485 -18.37 13.09 -9.45
CA ALA A 485 -19.40 13.36 -10.46
C ALA A 485 -20.85 13.19 -9.95
N ILE A 486 -21.08 13.48 -8.65
CA ILE A 486 -22.41 13.48 -8.03
C ILE A 486 -22.91 14.93 -7.92
N ASN A 487 -24.07 15.20 -8.51
CA ASN A 487 -24.68 16.52 -8.47
C ASN A 487 -25.38 16.79 -7.14
N GLU A 488 -25.26 18.00 -6.63
CA GLU A 488 -26.11 18.53 -5.55
C GLU A 488 -27.45 19.01 -6.12
N ILE A 489 -28.56 18.89 -5.33
CA ILE A 489 -29.91 19.37 -5.68
C ILE A 489 -30.07 20.84 -5.38
#